data_0b68d5efc17d4d238acd835a36a24dc3
#
_entry.id   0b68d5efc17d4d238acd835a36a24dc3
#
_cell.length_a   1.000
_cell.length_b   1.000
_cell.length_c   1.000
_cell.angle_alpha   90.00
_cell.angle_beta   90.00
_cell.angle_gamma   90.00
#
_symmetry.space_group_name_H-M   'P 1'
#
loop_
_entity.id
_entity.type
_entity.pdbx_description
1 polymer ?
#
loop_
_entity_poly.entity_id
_entity_poly.type
_entity_poly.pdbx_seq_one_letter_code
_entity_poly.pdbx_strand_id
1 'polypeptide(L)'
;VMRAGCFVGCCETKDVTEKEISSMIMGCEMDTSIEKSQPKAGDIKIEVEHVSYTDRNKVQILKDLNFGVRGGMIFGIAGVQGNGQVELVDLMTKKRGLKQGDIRLNGKSVARLSLQEIRGMQFGYVPEDRMDQGIAGQENPFFLFF
;
A
#
# COMPACT_ATOMS: atom_id res chain seq x y z
N VAL A 1 2.31 30.29 2.24
CA VAL A 1 1.88 29.10 2.96
C VAL A 1 0.56 29.39 3.64
N MET A 2 -0.35 28.42 3.61
CA MET A 2 -1.64 28.46 4.31
C MET A 2 -1.79 27.20 5.17
N ARG A 3 -2.44 27.34 6.35
CA ARG A 3 -2.73 26.24 7.27
C ARG A 3 -4.13 26.40 7.83
N ALA A 4 -4.98 25.36 7.70
CA ALA A 4 -6.37 25.38 8.14
C ALA A 4 -7.18 26.61 7.65
N GLY A 5 -6.98 27.02 6.39
CA GLY A 5 -7.63 28.20 5.80
C GLY A 5 -7.06 29.56 6.21
N CYS A 6 -6.06 29.61 7.09
CA CYS A 6 -5.42 30.85 7.53
C CYS A 6 -4.08 31.07 6.83
N PHE A 7 -3.78 32.32 6.53
CA PHE A 7 -2.46 32.73 6.01
C PHE A 7 -1.40 32.62 7.11
N VAL A 8 -0.32 31.89 6.86
CA VAL A 8 0.79 31.67 7.81
C VAL A 8 2.00 32.52 7.44
N GLY A 9 2.30 32.65 6.15
CA GLY A 9 3.43 33.43 5.69
C GLY A 9 3.65 33.30 4.19
N CYS A 10 4.46 34.21 3.66
CA CYS A 10 4.96 34.20 2.28
C CYS A 10 6.48 34.34 2.31
N CYS A 11 7.18 33.56 1.51
CA CYS A 11 8.64 33.60 1.39
C CYS A 11 9.03 33.32 -0.05
N GLU A 12 10.18 33.85 -0.45
CA GLU A 12 10.78 33.50 -1.73
C GLU A 12 11.35 32.08 -1.66
N THR A 13 11.17 31.30 -2.71
CA THR A 13 11.60 29.90 -2.75
C THR A 13 13.10 29.72 -2.48
N LYS A 14 13.92 30.69 -2.86
CA LYS A 14 15.38 30.69 -2.66
C LYS A 14 15.82 30.94 -1.21
N ASP A 15 14.95 31.52 -0.39
CA ASP A 15 15.25 32.01 0.97
C ASP A 15 14.67 31.07 2.05
N VAL A 16 14.07 29.94 1.65
CA VAL A 16 13.39 29.02 2.56
C VAL A 16 13.78 27.58 2.26
N THR A 17 13.97 26.80 3.32
CA THR A 17 14.25 25.36 3.24
C THR A 17 12.97 24.51 3.27
N GLU A 18 13.03 23.28 2.78
CA GLU A 18 11.91 22.32 2.86
C GLU A 18 11.44 22.11 4.31
N LYS A 19 12.37 22.10 5.27
CA LYS A 19 12.08 21.93 6.69
C LYS A 19 11.27 23.11 7.25
N GLU A 20 11.62 24.34 6.86
CA GLU A 20 10.91 25.55 7.27
C GLU A 20 9.50 25.59 6.67
N ILE A 21 9.36 25.25 5.38
CA ILE A 21 8.03 25.13 4.75
C ILE A 21 7.18 24.09 5.46
N SER A 22 7.74 22.92 5.76
CA SER A 22 7.06 21.86 6.47
C SER A 22 6.61 22.32 7.86
N SER A 23 7.45 23.01 8.62
CA SER A 23 7.10 23.59 9.92
C SER A 23 5.99 24.62 9.80
N MET A 24 5.99 25.47 8.79
CA MET A 24 4.90 26.43 8.54
C MET A 24 3.57 25.75 8.23
N ILE A 25 3.60 24.65 7.46
CA ILE A 25 2.39 23.87 7.12
C ILE A 25 1.86 23.13 8.33
N MET A 26 2.72 22.42 9.07
CA MET A 26 2.34 21.56 10.18
C MET A 26 2.11 22.33 11.48
N GLY A 27 2.77 23.47 11.67
CA GLY A 27 2.69 24.31 12.88
C GLY A 27 3.55 23.80 14.03
N CYS A 28 4.39 22.82 13.81
CA CYS A 28 5.37 22.29 14.75
C CYS A 28 6.65 21.89 14.02
N GLU A 29 7.77 21.89 14.71
CA GLU A 29 8.99 21.31 14.17
C GLU A 29 8.81 19.79 14.10
N MET A 30 9.01 19.25 12.92
CA MET A 30 9.07 17.79 12.73
C MET A 30 10.52 17.34 12.82
N ASP A 31 10.79 16.47 13.78
CA ASP A 31 12.02 15.70 13.76
C ASP A 31 11.90 14.62 12.67
N THR A 32 12.57 14.84 11.56
CA THR A 32 12.62 13.91 10.42
C THR A 32 13.75 12.89 10.57
N SER A 33 14.52 12.95 11.64
CA SER A 33 15.58 11.99 11.93
C SER A 33 15.00 10.69 12.49
N ILE A 34 14.69 9.75 11.61
CA ILE A 34 14.32 8.40 12.01
C ILE A 34 15.59 7.56 12.05
N GLU A 35 16.05 7.19 13.24
CA GLU A 35 17.09 6.17 13.38
C GLU A 35 16.54 4.82 12.89
N LYS A 36 16.95 4.43 11.69
CA LYS A 36 16.59 3.13 11.13
C LYS A 36 17.70 2.13 11.46
N SER A 37 17.38 1.12 12.27
CA SER A 37 18.20 -0.09 12.30
C SER A 37 18.22 -0.70 10.90
N GLN A 38 19.39 -1.13 10.41
CA GLN A 38 19.46 -1.81 9.11
C GLN A 38 18.71 -3.14 9.20
N PRO A 39 17.60 -3.33 8.47
CA PRO A 39 16.87 -4.57 8.51
C PRO A 39 17.71 -5.68 7.87
N LYS A 40 17.81 -6.81 8.53
CA LYS A 40 18.34 -8.02 7.88
C LYS A 40 17.28 -8.56 6.93
N ALA A 41 17.60 -8.62 5.65
CA ALA A 41 16.73 -9.20 4.65
C ALA A 41 16.49 -10.69 4.99
N GLY A 42 15.24 -11.02 5.26
CA GLY A 42 14.78 -12.39 5.48
C GLY A 42 14.41 -13.12 4.20
N ASP A 43 13.66 -14.22 4.34
CA ASP A 43 13.13 -14.99 3.22
C ASP A 43 12.15 -14.18 2.38
N ILE A 44 11.94 -14.60 1.13
CA ILE A 44 10.92 -13.99 0.25
C ILE A 44 9.53 -14.27 0.84
N LYS A 45 8.77 -13.22 1.10
CA LYS A 45 7.42 -13.26 1.66
C LYS A 45 6.34 -13.10 0.62
N ILE A 46 6.58 -12.26 -0.38
CA ILE A 46 5.70 -12.04 -1.53
C ILE A 46 6.54 -12.24 -2.78
N GLU A 47 6.05 -13.02 -3.72
CA GLU A 47 6.65 -13.24 -5.01
C GLU A 47 5.58 -13.06 -6.09
N VAL A 48 5.89 -12.26 -7.08
CA VAL A 48 5.01 -11.96 -8.21
C VAL A 48 5.75 -12.34 -9.48
N GLU A 49 5.22 -13.29 -10.23
CA GLU A 49 5.85 -13.86 -11.43
C GLU A 49 4.92 -13.76 -12.64
N HIS A 50 5.37 -13.05 -13.67
CA HIS A 50 4.69 -12.91 -14.96
C HIS A 50 3.21 -12.50 -14.85
N VAL A 51 2.87 -11.68 -13.85
CA VAL A 51 1.49 -11.26 -13.59
C VAL A 51 1.05 -10.23 -14.61
N SER A 52 0.01 -10.58 -15.35
CA SER A 52 -0.70 -9.68 -16.26
C SER A 52 -2.18 -9.65 -15.92
N TYR A 53 -2.78 -8.46 -16.01
CA TYR A 53 -4.20 -8.29 -15.78
C TYR A 53 -4.83 -7.38 -16.83
N THR A 54 -5.95 -7.84 -17.37
CA THR A 54 -6.79 -7.11 -18.32
C THR A 54 -8.16 -6.92 -17.68
N ASP A 55 -8.67 -5.70 -17.71
CA ASP A 55 -9.96 -5.34 -17.15
C ASP A 55 -11.15 -5.86 -17.99
N ARG A 56 -12.39 -5.53 -17.55
CA ARG A 56 -13.62 -5.92 -18.27
C ARG A 56 -13.75 -5.22 -19.63
N ASN A 57 -13.12 -4.08 -19.81
CA ASN A 57 -13.10 -3.30 -21.05
C ASN A 57 -11.98 -3.75 -22.00
N LYS A 58 -11.32 -4.87 -21.70
CA LYS A 58 -10.18 -5.41 -22.45
C LYS A 58 -8.94 -4.50 -22.47
N VAL A 59 -8.83 -3.58 -21.52
CA VAL A 59 -7.63 -2.77 -21.33
C VAL A 59 -6.65 -3.54 -20.44
N GLN A 60 -5.42 -3.73 -20.94
CA GLN A 60 -4.35 -4.37 -20.18
C GLN A 60 -3.77 -3.37 -19.17
N ILE A 61 -4.05 -3.57 -17.89
CA ILE A 61 -3.63 -2.70 -16.79
C ILE A 61 -2.28 -3.14 -16.24
N LEU A 62 -2.10 -4.42 -15.95
CA LEU A 62 -0.83 -4.97 -15.50
C LEU A 62 -0.19 -5.75 -16.65
N LYS A 63 1.12 -5.53 -16.86
CA LYS A 63 1.88 -6.10 -17.98
C LYS A 63 3.12 -6.78 -17.43
N ASP A 64 3.10 -8.10 -17.38
CA ASP A 64 4.25 -8.95 -17.06
C ASP A 64 5.03 -8.50 -15.80
N LEU A 65 4.31 -8.28 -14.70
CA LEU A 65 4.93 -7.86 -13.44
C LEU A 65 5.74 -8.98 -12.82
N ASN A 66 6.98 -8.64 -12.45
CA ASN A 66 7.93 -9.55 -11.83
C ASN A 66 8.66 -8.84 -10.69
N PHE A 67 8.45 -9.26 -9.44
CA PHE A 67 9.18 -8.76 -8.27
C PHE A 67 9.04 -9.68 -7.07
N GLY A 68 9.96 -9.52 -6.10
CA GLY A 68 9.92 -10.23 -4.83
C GLY A 68 10.11 -9.29 -3.64
N VAL A 69 9.36 -9.52 -2.56
CA VAL A 69 9.47 -8.76 -1.32
C VAL A 69 9.97 -9.69 -0.21
N ARG A 70 11.07 -9.31 0.42
CA ARG A 70 11.68 -10.08 1.51
C ARG A 70 11.17 -9.62 2.88
N GLY A 71 11.18 -10.53 3.83
CA GLY A 71 10.90 -10.21 5.23
C GLY A 71 11.84 -9.13 5.76
N GLY A 72 11.32 -8.23 6.61
CA GLY A 72 12.07 -7.11 7.17
C GLY A 72 12.29 -5.93 6.22
N MET A 73 11.79 -5.97 4.99
CA MET A 73 11.95 -4.90 4.00
C MET A 73 10.64 -4.13 3.80
N ILE A 74 10.77 -2.84 3.51
CA ILE A 74 9.68 -2.02 2.97
C ILE A 74 9.88 -1.94 1.46
N PHE A 75 8.88 -2.40 0.71
CA PHE A 75 8.88 -2.35 -0.75
C PHE A 75 7.89 -1.28 -1.21
N GLY A 76 8.39 -0.25 -1.88
CA GLY A 76 7.58 0.87 -2.38
C GLY A 76 7.17 0.66 -3.83
N ILE A 77 5.88 0.86 -4.13
CA ILE A 77 5.36 0.90 -5.50
C ILE A 77 4.91 2.33 -5.77
N ALA A 78 5.62 3.02 -6.65
CA ALA A 78 5.28 4.38 -7.05
C ALA A 78 4.43 4.37 -8.33
N GLY A 79 3.49 5.30 -8.40
CA GLY A 79 2.64 5.49 -9.57
C GLY A 79 1.53 6.51 -9.29
N VAL A 80 0.97 7.10 -10.34
CA VAL A 80 -0.26 7.89 -10.20
C VAL A 80 -1.48 6.98 -10.09
N GLN A 81 -2.53 7.48 -9.47
CA GLN A 81 -3.79 6.76 -9.31
C GLN A 81 -4.31 6.23 -10.66
N GLY A 82 -4.77 4.98 -10.67
CA GLY A 82 -5.27 4.32 -11.87
C GLY A 82 -4.22 3.53 -12.69
N ASN A 83 -2.96 3.47 -12.24
CA ASN A 83 -1.90 2.74 -12.94
C ASN A 83 -1.76 1.26 -12.50
N GLY A 84 -2.78 0.69 -11.86
CA GLY A 84 -2.84 -0.74 -11.59
C GLY A 84 -2.45 -1.16 -10.17
N GLN A 85 -2.13 -0.23 -9.26
CA GLN A 85 -1.80 -0.53 -7.87
C GLN A 85 -2.97 -1.23 -7.16
N VAL A 86 -4.19 -0.74 -7.36
CA VAL A 86 -5.42 -1.32 -6.80
C VAL A 86 -5.64 -2.72 -7.35
N GLU A 87 -5.50 -2.90 -8.66
CA GLU A 87 -5.65 -4.19 -9.32
C GLU A 87 -4.65 -5.22 -8.80
N LEU A 88 -3.39 -4.83 -8.61
CA LEU A 88 -2.37 -5.72 -8.06
C LEU A 88 -2.75 -6.19 -6.65
N VAL A 89 -3.17 -5.28 -5.78
CA VAL A 89 -3.59 -5.62 -4.42
C VAL A 89 -4.87 -6.47 -4.42
N ASP A 90 -5.83 -6.17 -5.30
CA ASP A 90 -7.05 -6.96 -5.47
C ASP A 90 -6.76 -8.40 -5.91
N LEU A 91 -5.73 -8.60 -6.74
CA LEU A 91 -5.26 -9.94 -7.11
C LEU A 91 -4.62 -10.66 -5.92
N MET A 92 -3.79 -9.98 -5.12
CA MET A 92 -3.17 -10.54 -3.91
C MET A 92 -4.20 -10.92 -2.85
N THR A 93 -5.26 -10.11 -2.70
CA THR A 93 -6.34 -10.32 -1.72
C THR A 93 -7.50 -11.17 -2.25
N LYS A 94 -7.39 -11.71 -3.47
CA LYS A 94 -8.45 -12.48 -4.16
C LYS A 94 -9.77 -11.74 -4.35
N LYS A 95 -9.79 -10.43 -4.28
CA LYS A 95 -10.94 -9.62 -4.72
C LYS A 95 -11.14 -9.73 -6.24
N ARG A 96 -10.06 -9.97 -6.98
CA ARG A 96 -10.06 -10.29 -8.42
C ARG A 96 -9.36 -11.62 -8.68
N GLY A 97 -9.80 -12.33 -9.70
CA GLY A 97 -9.21 -13.61 -10.10
C GLY A 97 -7.93 -13.41 -10.92
N LEU A 98 -6.85 -14.08 -10.51
CA LEU A 98 -5.61 -14.15 -11.27
C LEU A 98 -5.77 -15.10 -12.45
N LYS A 99 -5.55 -14.61 -13.67
CA LYS A 99 -5.67 -15.40 -14.92
C LYS A 99 -4.34 -15.70 -15.56
N GLN A 100 -3.33 -14.88 -15.33
CA GLN A 100 -2.01 -15.00 -15.94
C GLN A 100 -0.92 -14.67 -14.94
N GLY A 101 0.12 -15.50 -14.89
CA GLY A 101 1.19 -15.42 -13.92
C GLY A 101 0.86 -16.10 -12.61
N ASP A 102 1.70 -15.92 -11.60
CA ASP A 102 1.50 -16.42 -10.25
C ASP A 102 1.85 -15.37 -9.20
N ILE A 103 1.12 -15.38 -8.10
CA ILE A 103 1.42 -14.60 -6.91
C ILE A 103 1.54 -15.58 -5.76
N ARG A 104 2.68 -15.56 -5.07
CA ARG A 104 2.93 -16.43 -3.92
C ARG A 104 3.08 -15.62 -2.65
N LEU A 105 2.44 -16.10 -1.60
CA LEU A 105 2.59 -15.59 -0.23
C LEU A 105 3.26 -16.68 0.61
N ASN A 106 4.42 -16.37 1.20
CA ASN A 106 5.22 -17.36 1.93
C ASN A 106 5.43 -18.67 1.13
N GLY A 107 5.71 -18.56 -0.17
CA GLY A 107 5.92 -19.67 -1.10
C GLY A 107 4.65 -20.42 -1.57
N LYS A 108 3.46 -20.04 -1.11
CA LYS A 108 2.19 -20.66 -1.52
C LYS A 108 1.45 -19.78 -2.52
N SER A 109 1.03 -20.36 -3.65
CA SER A 109 0.29 -19.64 -4.69
C SER A 109 -1.09 -19.18 -4.18
N VAL A 110 -1.36 -17.87 -4.29
CA VAL A 110 -2.64 -17.25 -3.95
C VAL A 110 -3.80 -17.87 -4.72
N ALA A 111 -3.59 -18.31 -5.96
CA ALA A 111 -4.62 -18.94 -6.77
C ALA A 111 -5.21 -20.18 -6.09
N ARG A 112 -4.39 -20.93 -5.33
CA ARG A 112 -4.77 -22.20 -4.66
C ARG A 112 -5.27 -22.01 -3.23
N LEU A 113 -5.08 -20.84 -2.62
CA LEU A 113 -5.46 -20.55 -1.25
C LEU A 113 -6.91 -20.06 -1.15
N SER A 114 -7.60 -20.38 -0.07
CA SER A 114 -8.84 -19.71 0.33
C SER A 114 -8.55 -18.37 1.00
N LEU A 115 -9.56 -17.51 1.14
CA LEU A 115 -9.42 -16.25 1.87
C LEU A 115 -9.06 -16.45 3.35
N GLN A 116 -9.57 -17.52 3.97
CA GLN A 116 -9.24 -17.87 5.35
C GLN A 116 -7.78 -18.26 5.51
N GLU A 117 -7.24 -19.04 4.56
CA GLU A 117 -5.82 -19.43 4.57
C GLU A 117 -4.91 -18.22 4.38
N ILE A 118 -5.27 -17.27 3.49
CA ILE A 118 -4.50 -16.02 3.31
C ILE A 118 -4.48 -15.22 4.62
N ARG A 119 -5.63 -15.04 5.27
CA ARG A 119 -5.71 -14.35 6.56
C ARG A 119 -4.92 -15.08 7.66
N GLY A 120 -4.96 -16.42 7.69
CA GLY A 120 -4.19 -17.24 8.62
C GLY A 120 -2.67 -17.14 8.44
N MET A 121 -2.18 -16.64 7.30
CA MET A 121 -0.76 -16.36 7.04
C MET A 121 -0.29 -15.03 7.63
N GLN A 122 -1.08 -14.36 8.45
CA GLN A 122 -0.80 -13.02 8.98
C GLN A 122 -0.64 -11.96 7.86
N PHE A 123 -1.36 -12.15 6.76
CA PHE A 123 -1.41 -11.17 5.69
C PHE A 123 -2.42 -10.07 6.05
N GLY A 124 -1.92 -8.89 6.38
CA GLY A 124 -2.72 -7.70 6.66
C GLY A 124 -2.84 -6.81 5.41
N TYR A 125 -4.00 -6.19 5.23
CA TYR A 125 -4.26 -5.25 4.15
C TYR A 125 -4.98 -4.01 4.67
N VAL A 126 -4.44 -2.84 4.35
CA VAL A 126 -5.08 -1.55 4.61
C VAL A 126 -5.52 -0.97 3.26
N PRO A 127 -6.82 -0.84 2.99
CA PRO A 127 -7.32 -0.32 1.72
C PRO A 127 -7.07 1.18 1.57
N GLU A 128 -7.04 1.67 0.32
CA GLU A 128 -6.94 3.09 0.00
C GLU A 128 -8.15 3.85 0.58
N ASP A 129 -9.37 3.35 0.32
CA ASP A 129 -10.58 3.83 0.96
C ASP A 129 -10.80 3.10 2.29
N ARG A 130 -10.30 3.72 3.36
CA ARG A 130 -10.41 3.18 4.71
C ARG A 130 -11.83 3.26 5.27
N MET A 131 -12.62 4.25 4.84
CA MET A 131 -13.97 4.47 5.37
C MET A 131 -14.96 3.44 4.83
N ASP A 132 -14.87 3.13 3.51
CA ASP A 132 -15.78 2.17 2.87
C ASP A 132 -15.32 0.72 3.00
N GLN A 133 -14.01 0.47 3.01
CA GLN A 133 -13.46 -0.89 2.92
C GLN A 133 -12.65 -1.31 4.13
N GLY A 134 -12.24 -0.38 4.98
CA GLY A 134 -11.30 -0.61 6.08
C GLY A 134 -11.92 -0.65 7.46
N ILE A 135 -13.16 -0.18 7.62
CA ILE A 135 -13.87 -0.16 8.90
C ILE A 135 -15.28 -0.71 8.76
N ALA A 136 -15.79 -1.33 9.81
CA ALA A 136 -17.18 -1.76 9.93
C ALA A 136 -18.03 -0.64 10.56
N GLY A 137 -18.09 0.53 9.92
CA GLY A 137 -18.63 1.77 10.49
C GLY A 137 -20.11 1.73 10.88
N GLN A 138 -20.87 0.78 10.38
CA GLN A 138 -22.29 0.59 10.70
C GLN A 138 -22.56 -0.60 11.63
N GLU A 139 -21.51 -1.36 11.97
CA GLU A 139 -21.65 -2.53 12.84
C GLU A 139 -21.59 -2.14 14.31
N ASN A 140 -22.41 -2.82 15.12
CA ASN A 140 -22.34 -2.64 16.57
C ASN A 140 -21.03 -3.26 17.09
N PRO A 141 -20.21 -2.53 17.85
CA PRO A 141 -18.94 -3.03 18.39
C PRO A 141 -19.06 -4.38 19.12
N PHE A 142 -20.23 -4.70 19.67
CA PHE A 142 -20.50 -5.97 20.32
C PHE A 142 -20.42 -7.19 19.40
N PHE A 143 -20.64 -7.03 18.10
CA PHE A 143 -20.56 -8.14 17.12
C PHE A 143 -19.16 -8.34 16.50
N LEU A 144 -18.20 -7.47 16.81
CA LEU A 144 -16.84 -7.56 16.27
C LEU A 144 -15.90 -8.47 17.10
N PHE A 145 -16.36 -8.99 18.25
CA PHE A 145 -15.56 -9.77 19.19
C PHE A 145 -15.98 -11.25 19.30
N PHE A 146 -16.81 -11.76 18.35
CA PHE A 146 -17.20 -13.17 18.31
C PHE A 146 -16.85 -13.84 17.00
#